data_5f0b9ce3d13834255887e974dde6536d
#
_entry.id   5f0b9ce3d13834255887e974dde6536d
#
_cell.length_a   1.000
_cell.length_b   1.000
_cell.length_c   1.000
_cell.angle_alpha   90.00
_cell.angle_beta   90.00
_cell.angle_gamma   90.00
#
_symmetry.space_group_name_H-M   'P 1'
#
loop_
_entity.id
_entity.type
_entity.pdbx_description
1 polymer ?
#
loop_
_entity_poly.entity_id
_entity_poly.type
_entity_poly.pdbx_seq_one_letter_code
_entity_poly.pdbx_strand_id
1 'polypeptide(L)'
;MDAATLKPIFLRRVETEFAPGDVEHCAKSLKNAGRKATAEQRIELAAAMAQAAFLAPDQVGQTYDALAQGWRGFAVAASPIETLANAPVGIAPDGLWDSWWSVVEDALAGKLDALAITQRTAALGEWMPDDFVRKVAASSHLYPGISDAAQADLPPHMTLERLATCPPGSLGRQFHDLIVDNTFDLEVLDRDALGLSALPKPLDFLNTRILQAHDLWHLTAGYETTALHEIAISAFQMAQFGHNYSAQFLSITAAVSALTPARGAVVLLDTITSAWVHGRETPPMMLIDWESELDRPLDEIRADYDIAPYPRPYPADLIEKAGEITAFAARIKSLFSRFFRGGRTAPI
;
A
#
# COMPACT_ATOMS: atom_id res chain seq x y z
N MET A 1 -8.46 -15.46 -19.92
CA MET A 1 -7.10 -16.07 -19.89
C MET A 1 -6.87 -16.50 -18.45
N ASP A 2 -6.32 -17.65 -18.22
CA ASP A 2 -6.08 -18.22 -16.88
C ASP A 2 -4.67 -17.91 -16.36
N ALA A 3 -4.40 -18.24 -15.10
CA ALA A 3 -3.13 -17.97 -14.45
C ALA A 3 -1.96 -18.71 -15.14
N ALA A 4 -2.17 -19.95 -15.60
CA ALA A 4 -1.14 -20.75 -16.26
C ALA A 4 -0.66 -20.10 -17.57
N THR A 5 -1.57 -19.46 -18.30
CA THR A 5 -1.26 -18.73 -19.53
C THR A 5 -0.55 -17.39 -19.28
N LEU A 6 -0.92 -16.67 -18.20
CA LEU A 6 -0.34 -15.36 -17.91
C LEU A 6 1.01 -15.42 -17.19
N LYS A 7 1.29 -16.47 -16.40
CA LYS A 7 2.54 -16.64 -15.69
C LYS A 7 3.79 -16.50 -16.59
N PRO A 8 3.87 -17.23 -17.74
CA PRO A 8 5.04 -17.08 -18.63
C PRO A 8 5.17 -15.67 -19.23
N ILE A 9 4.07 -14.95 -19.42
CA ILE A 9 4.10 -13.56 -19.90
C ILE A 9 4.66 -12.65 -18.81
N PHE A 10 4.15 -12.77 -17.57
CA PHE A 10 4.66 -12.06 -16.40
C PHE A 10 6.16 -12.29 -16.22
N LEU A 11 6.62 -13.54 -16.21
CA LEU A 11 8.03 -13.89 -15.99
C LEU A 11 8.96 -13.22 -17.01
N ARG A 12 8.60 -13.24 -18.30
CA ARG A 12 9.37 -12.55 -19.33
C ARG A 12 9.41 -11.04 -19.15
N ARG A 13 8.28 -10.43 -18.70
CA ARG A 13 8.17 -8.98 -18.57
C ARG A 13 8.86 -8.46 -17.32
N VAL A 14 8.74 -9.15 -16.19
CA VAL A 14 9.34 -8.71 -14.92
C VAL A 14 10.87 -8.73 -14.93
N GLU A 15 11.47 -9.52 -15.81
CA GLU A 15 12.93 -9.56 -16.06
C GLU A 15 13.40 -8.49 -17.05
N THR A 16 12.47 -7.79 -17.71
CA THR A 16 12.80 -6.71 -18.64
C THR A 16 12.72 -5.39 -17.90
N GLU A 17 13.76 -4.56 -17.99
CA GLU A 17 13.75 -3.22 -17.39
C GLU A 17 12.63 -2.36 -17.94
N PHE A 18 11.91 -1.67 -17.05
CA PHE A 18 10.87 -0.72 -17.39
C PHE A 18 11.37 0.70 -17.13
N ALA A 19 11.46 1.51 -18.19
CA ALA A 19 11.63 2.96 -18.02
C ALA A 19 10.30 3.60 -17.57
N PRO A 20 10.32 4.76 -16.87
CA PRO A 20 9.10 5.48 -16.51
C PRO A 20 8.16 5.75 -17.70
N GLY A 21 8.72 6.07 -18.88
CA GLY A 21 7.94 6.25 -20.11
C GLY A 21 7.20 5.01 -20.60
N ASP A 22 7.74 3.82 -20.36
CA ASP A 22 7.06 2.55 -20.70
C ASP A 22 5.86 2.33 -19.77
N VAL A 23 6.01 2.63 -18.48
CA VAL A 23 4.94 2.54 -17.48
C VAL A 23 3.81 3.54 -17.80
N GLU A 24 4.17 4.79 -18.10
CA GLU A 24 3.20 5.82 -18.51
C GLU A 24 2.43 5.38 -19.75
N HIS A 25 3.13 4.91 -20.79
CA HIS A 25 2.51 4.43 -22.01
C HIS A 25 1.57 3.24 -21.76
N CYS A 26 1.99 2.28 -20.96
CA CYS A 26 1.19 1.12 -20.59
C CYS A 26 -0.08 1.55 -19.85
N ALA A 27 0.02 2.42 -18.85
CA ALA A 27 -1.10 2.93 -18.08
C ALA A 27 -2.10 3.70 -18.97
N LYS A 28 -1.61 4.57 -19.85
CA LYS A 28 -2.43 5.32 -20.81
C LYS A 28 -3.14 4.39 -21.80
N SER A 29 -2.45 3.36 -22.28
CA SER A 29 -3.02 2.36 -23.18
C SER A 29 -4.15 1.57 -22.51
N LEU A 30 -3.95 1.16 -21.25
CA LEU A 30 -4.96 0.51 -20.44
C LEU A 30 -6.18 1.40 -20.17
N LYS A 31 -5.96 2.67 -19.84
CA LYS A 31 -7.04 3.66 -19.63
C LYS A 31 -7.90 3.81 -20.90
N ASN A 32 -7.26 3.96 -22.06
CA ASN A 32 -7.93 4.09 -23.34
C ASN A 32 -8.71 2.83 -23.74
N ALA A 33 -8.14 1.65 -23.46
CA ALA A 33 -8.81 0.38 -23.70
C ALA A 33 -9.98 0.14 -22.73
N GLY A 34 -9.89 0.63 -21.49
CA GLY A 34 -10.90 0.51 -20.47
C GLY A 34 -11.34 -0.95 -20.27
N ARG A 35 -12.63 -1.23 -20.43
CA ARG A 35 -13.19 -2.59 -20.29
C ARG A 35 -12.73 -3.56 -21.38
N LYS A 36 -12.08 -3.10 -22.44
CA LYS A 36 -11.54 -3.91 -23.54
C LYS A 36 -10.05 -4.25 -23.32
N ALA A 37 -9.41 -3.74 -22.25
CA ALA A 37 -8.04 -4.06 -21.93
C ALA A 37 -7.85 -5.58 -21.78
N THR A 38 -6.86 -6.12 -22.48
CA THR A 38 -6.58 -7.57 -22.42
C THR A 38 -5.91 -7.95 -21.09
N ALA A 39 -5.97 -9.21 -20.72
CA ALA A 39 -5.27 -9.70 -19.54
C ALA A 39 -3.74 -9.54 -19.65
N GLU A 40 -3.21 -9.69 -20.87
CA GLU A 40 -1.79 -9.50 -21.18
C GLU A 40 -1.33 -8.05 -20.93
N GLN A 41 -2.10 -7.06 -21.41
CA GLN A 41 -1.79 -5.65 -21.15
C GLN A 41 -1.81 -5.33 -19.64
N ARG A 42 -2.74 -5.94 -18.90
CA ARG A 42 -2.87 -5.71 -17.46
C ARG A 42 -1.75 -6.38 -16.66
N ILE A 43 -1.32 -7.59 -17.06
CA ILE A 43 -0.22 -8.29 -16.39
C ILE A 43 1.13 -7.63 -16.67
N GLU A 44 1.28 -6.95 -17.80
CA GLU A 44 2.47 -6.16 -18.11
C GLU A 44 2.65 -5.02 -17.10
N LEU A 45 1.58 -4.28 -16.77
CA LEU A 45 1.65 -3.25 -15.74
C LEU A 45 1.94 -3.85 -14.35
N ALA A 46 1.32 -4.99 -14.01
CA ALA A 46 1.61 -5.67 -12.75
C ALA A 46 3.09 -6.12 -12.67
N ALA A 47 3.70 -6.52 -13.79
CA ALA A 47 5.13 -6.85 -13.87
C ALA A 47 6.02 -5.63 -13.60
N ALA A 48 5.68 -4.45 -14.15
CA ALA A 48 6.41 -3.22 -13.86
C ALA A 48 6.32 -2.83 -12.37
N MET A 49 5.12 -2.93 -11.78
CA MET A 49 4.91 -2.68 -10.35
C MET A 49 5.70 -3.67 -9.48
N ALA A 50 5.70 -4.96 -9.84
CA ALA A 50 6.45 -5.98 -9.12
C ALA A 50 7.97 -5.78 -9.24
N GLN A 51 8.48 -5.45 -10.42
CA GLN A 51 9.89 -5.15 -10.61
C GLN A 51 10.34 -3.99 -9.72
N ALA A 52 9.61 -2.87 -9.70
CA ALA A 52 9.93 -1.74 -8.83
C ALA A 52 9.91 -2.15 -7.35
N ALA A 53 8.88 -2.89 -6.90
CA ALA A 53 8.73 -3.28 -5.51
C ALA A 53 9.81 -4.25 -4.99
N PHE A 54 10.28 -5.17 -5.83
CA PHE A 54 11.17 -6.26 -5.41
C PHE A 54 12.61 -6.11 -5.91
N LEU A 55 12.84 -5.44 -7.04
CA LEU A 55 14.17 -5.38 -7.65
C LEU A 55 14.76 -3.98 -7.71
N ALA A 56 13.93 -2.94 -7.64
CA ALA A 56 14.34 -1.55 -7.78
C ALA A 56 13.54 -0.62 -6.82
N PRO A 57 13.68 -0.80 -5.48
CA PRO A 57 12.85 -0.05 -4.52
C PRO A 57 13.03 1.47 -4.61
N ASP A 58 14.16 1.97 -5.09
CA ASP A 58 14.40 3.38 -5.37
C ASP A 58 13.62 3.91 -6.58
N GLN A 59 13.13 3.03 -7.45
CA GLN A 59 12.34 3.41 -8.63
C GLN A 59 10.82 3.40 -8.37
N VAL A 60 10.37 2.95 -7.19
CA VAL A 60 8.93 2.88 -6.85
C VAL A 60 8.26 4.25 -7.05
N GLY A 61 8.86 5.32 -6.55
CA GLY A 61 8.30 6.68 -6.67
C GLY A 61 8.09 7.10 -8.12
N GLN A 62 9.10 6.94 -8.97
CA GLN A 62 9.01 7.28 -10.40
C GLN A 62 8.06 6.36 -11.17
N THR A 63 8.04 5.07 -10.83
CA THR A 63 7.12 4.09 -11.44
C THR A 63 5.66 4.49 -11.19
N TYR A 64 5.32 4.88 -9.95
CA TYR A 64 3.95 5.25 -9.63
C TYR A 64 3.58 6.67 -10.05
N ASP A 65 4.52 7.61 -10.13
CA ASP A 65 4.31 8.92 -10.77
C ASP A 65 3.98 8.73 -12.25
N ALA A 66 4.75 7.89 -12.98
CA ALA A 66 4.49 7.56 -14.38
C ALA A 66 3.16 6.82 -14.58
N LEU A 67 2.85 5.86 -13.68
CA LEU A 67 1.57 5.17 -13.67
C LEU A 67 0.40 6.16 -13.50
N ALA A 68 0.49 7.06 -12.52
CA ALA A 68 -0.54 8.06 -12.26
C ALA A 68 -0.67 9.03 -13.43
N GLN A 69 0.42 9.52 -13.99
CA GLN A 69 0.41 10.40 -15.17
C GLN A 69 -0.24 9.74 -16.37
N GLY A 70 0.15 8.53 -16.71
CA GLY A 70 -0.42 7.79 -17.83
C GLY A 70 -1.90 7.46 -17.66
N TRP A 71 -2.30 7.10 -16.43
CA TRP A 71 -3.68 6.74 -16.14
C TRP A 71 -4.61 7.95 -16.02
N ARG A 72 -4.19 9.01 -15.33
CA ARG A 72 -5.02 10.19 -15.07
C ARG A 72 -4.91 11.27 -16.15
N GLY A 73 -3.85 11.24 -16.97
CA GLY A 73 -3.66 12.18 -18.08
C GLY A 73 -3.09 13.55 -17.68
N PHE A 74 -2.56 13.69 -16.46
CA PHE A 74 -1.85 14.89 -15.99
C PHE A 74 -0.66 14.48 -15.10
N ALA A 75 0.37 15.33 -15.05
CA ALA A 75 1.52 15.12 -14.20
C ALA A 75 1.14 15.28 -12.72
N VAL A 76 1.80 14.50 -11.85
CA VAL A 76 1.71 14.70 -10.41
C VAL A 76 2.31 16.05 -10.07
N ALA A 77 1.56 16.89 -9.34
CA ALA A 77 1.97 18.27 -9.05
C ALA A 77 3.13 18.39 -8.05
N ALA A 78 3.33 17.36 -7.23
CA ALA A 78 4.39 17.34 -6.23
C ALA A 78 5.78 17.23 -6.86
N SER A 79 6.82 17.65 -6.12
CA SER A 79 8.21 17.47 -6.54
C SER A 79 8.49 15.99 -6.85
N PRO A 80 9.21 15.68 -7.94
CA PRO A 80 9.58 14.31 -8.27
C PRO A 80 10.34 13.63 -7.13
N ILE A 81 10.08 12.33 -6.92
CA ILE A 81 10.93 11.50 -6.08
C ILE A 81 12.14 11.10 -6.93
N GLU A 82 13.32 11.44 -6.47
CA GLU A 82 14.57 11.11 -7.16
C GLU A 82 14.86 9.61 -7.04
N THR A 83 15.62 9.06 -8.01
CA THR A 83 16.20 7.73 -7.88
C THR A 83 17.61 7.82 -7.30
N LEU A 84 18.08 6.72 -6.74
CA LEU A 84 19.49 6.59 -6.38
C LEU A 84 20.33 6.54 -7.67
N ALA A 85 21.28 7.48 -7.79
CA ALA A 85 22.10 7.60 -9.00
C ALA A 85 22.78 6.27 -9.34
N ASN A 86 22.59 5.80 -10.58
CA ASN A 86 23.18 4.57 -11.11
C ASN A 86 22.84 3.27 -10.34
N ALA A 87 21.74 3.24 -9.58
CA ALA A 87 21.29 2.00 -8.98
C ALA A 87 20.72 1.07 -10.06
N PRO A 88 21.37 -0.08 -10.37
CA PRO A 88 20.84 -1.00 -11.37
C PRO A 88 19.60 -1.72 -10.80
N VAL A 89 18.69 -2.10 -11.68
CA VAL A 89 17.63 -3.04 -11.34
C VAL A 89 18.26 -4.34 -10.82
N GLY A 90 17.80 -4.82 -9.69
CA GLY A 90 18.29 -6.05 -9.08
C GLY A 90 17.99 -7.28 -9.96
N ILE A 91 18.72 -8.35 -9.73
CA ILE A 91 18.42 -9.67 -10.32
C ILE A 91 17.54 -10.43 -9.34
N ALA A 92 16.43 -10.97 -9.83
CA ALA A 92 15.55 -11.77 -8.99
C ALA A 92 16.27 -13.04 -8.49
N PRO A 93 16.24 -13.32 -7.18
CA PRO A 93 16.70 -14.60 -6.67
C PRO A 93 15.87 -15.76 -7.24
N ASP A 94 16.50 -16.92 -7.39
CA ASP A 94 15.82 -18.13 -7.84
C ASP A 94 14.63 -18.43 -6.92
N GLY A 95 13.45 -18.66 -7.50
CA GLY A 95 12.22 -18.99 -6.77
C GLY A 95 11.38 -17.79 -6.30
N LEU A 96 11.89 -16.56 -6.32
CA LEU A 96 11.13 -15.37 -5.92
C LEU A 96 9.81 -15.26 -6.69
N TRP A 97 9.88 -15.30 -8.03
CA TRP A 97 8.68 -15.10 -8.85
C TRP A 97 7.73 -16.29 -8.80
N ASP A 98 8.22 -17.51 -8.54
CA ASP A 98 7.35 -18.65 -8.30
C ASP A 98 6.59 -18.50 -6.97
N SER A 99 7.27 -18.07 -5.91
CA SER A 99 6.66 -17.77 -4.61
C SER A 99 5.67 -16.61 -4.71
N TRP A 100 6.03 -15.52 -5.37
CA TRP A 100 5.16 -14.39 -5.63
C TRP A 100 3.90 -14.80 -6.40
N TRP A 101 4.08 -15.60 -7.47
CA TRP A 101 2.96 -16.08 -8.27
C TRP A 101 2.03 -17.01 -7.48
N SER A 102 2.57 -17.80 -6.56
CA SER A 102 1.75 -18.65 -5.67
C SER A 102 0.84 -17.81 -4.77
N VAL A 103 1.27 -16.62 -4.34
CA VAL A 103 0.40 -15.69 -3.58
C VAL A 103 -0.75 -15.20 -4.47
N VAL A 104 -0.48 -14.86 -5.74
CA VAL A 104 -1.51 -14.47 -6.71
C VAL A 104 -2.53 -15.59 -6.92
N GLU A 105 -2.07 -16.83 -7.11
CA GLU A 105 -2.94 -18.00 -7.29
C GLU A 105 -3.80 -18.30 -6.05
N ASP A 106 -3.22 -18.22 -4.85
CA ASP A 106 -3.96 -18.43 -3.61
C ASP A 106 -4.97 -17.30 -3.35
N ALA A 107 -4.63 -16.06 -3.68
CA ALA A 107 -5.57 -14.94 -3.65
C ALA A 107 -6.73 -15.16 -4.63
N LEU A 108 -6.43 -15.56 -5.86
CA LEU A 108 -7.47 -15.92 -6.86
C LEU A 108 -8.35 -17.07 -6.42
N ALA A 109 -7.80 -18.04 -5.73
CA ALA A 109 -8.57 -19.18 -5.21
C ALA A 109 -9.44 -18.80 -4.00
N GLY A 110 -9.29 -17.56 -3.44
CA GLY A 110 -10.00 -17.10 -2.25
C GLY A 110 -9.53 -17.79 -0.97
N LYS A 111 -8.28 -18.28 -0.94
CA LYS A 111 -7.68 -18.95 0.20
C LYS A 111 -7.05 -17.98 1.20
N LEU A 112 -6.79 -16.74 0.77
CA LEU A 112 -6.16 -15.70 1.58
C LEU A 112 -7.21 -14.72 2.10
N ASP A 113 -7.15 -14.43 3.40
CA ASP A 113 -7.76 -13.26 4.01
C ASP A 113 -6.73 -12.13 4.18
N ALA A 114 -7.11 -11.00 4.76
CA ALA A 114 -6.22 -9.84 4.91
C ALA A 114 -4.96 -10.16 5.70
N LEU A 115 -5.06 -10.86 6.81
CA LEU A 115 -3.89 -11.24 7.61
C LEU A 115 -3.01 -12.23 6.84
N ALA A 116 -3.60 -13.23 6.19
CA ALA A 116 -2.86 -14.21 5.42
C ALA A 116 -2.15 -13.58 4.21
N ILE A 117 -2.77 -12.64 3.49
CA ILE A 117 -2.08 -11.95 2.39
C ILE A 117 -0.94 -11.08 2.91
N THR A 118 -1.13 -10.40 4.05
CA THR A 118 -0.08 -9.62 4.70
C THR A 118 1.11 -10.50 5.05
N GLN A 119 0.88 -11.60 5.75
CA GLN A 119 1.93 -12.54 6.13
C GLN A 119 2.63 -13.16 4.92
N ARG A 120 1.87 -13.60 3.90
CA ARG A 120 2.43 -14.19 2.69
C ARG A 120 3.22 -13.18 1.85
N THR A 121 2.78 -11.92 1.79
CA THR A 121 3.52 -10.84 1.13
C THR A 121 4.80 -10.53 1.89
N ALA A 122 4.75 -10.42 3.20
CA ALA A 122 5.93 -10.19 4.04
C ALA A 122 6.95 -11.34 3.94
N ALA A 123 6.47 -12.59 3.89
CA ALA A 123 7.33 -13.78 3.72
C ALA A 123 8.09 -13.81 2.37
N LEU A 124 7.67 -13.05 1.36
CA LEU A 124 8.46 -12.87 0.14
C LEU A 124 9.80 -12.17 0.42
N GLY A 125 9.91 -11.46 1.54
CA GLY A 125 11.17 -10.89 2.02
C GLY A 125 12.27 -11.93 2.28
N GLU A 126 11.92 -13.17 2.61
CA GLU A 126 12.87 -14.27 2.82
C GLU A 126 13.63 -14.67 1.53
N TRP A 127 13.06 -14.36 0.37
CA TRP A 127 13.68 -14.59 -0.93
C TRP A 127 14.63 -13.47 -1.35
N MET A 128 14.58 -12.34 -0.65
CA MET A 128 15.33 -11.16 -1.05
C MET A 128 16.81 -11.29 -0.65
N PRO A 129 17.74 -10.73 -1.45
CA PRO A 129 19.16 -10.75 -1.09
C PRO A 129 19.42 -9.92 0.17
N ASP A 130 20.49 -10.23 0.91
CA ASP A 130 20.88 -9.59 2.17
C ASP A 130 21.00 -8.07 2.10
N ASP A 131 21.26 -7.51 0.91
CA ASP A 131 21.37 -6.07 0.69
C ASP A 131 20.04 -5.38 0.40
N PHE A 132 18.94 -6.12 0.19
CA PHE A 132 17.63 -5.56 -0.17
C PHE A 132 17.10 -4.61 0.90
N VAL A 133 17.14 -5.01 2.18
CA VAL A 133 16.68 -4.17 3.29
C VAL A 133 17.46 -2.85 3.34
N ARG A 134 18.78 -2.88 3.06
CA ARG A 134 19.60 -1.66 2.98
C ARG A 134 19.21 -0.78 1.78
N LYS A 135 18.86 -1.38 0.64
CA LYS A 135 18.36 -0.64 -0.53
C LYS A 135 17.02 0.03 -0.21
N VAL A 136 16.09 -0.68 0.43
CA VAL A 136 14.82 -0.10 0.89
C VAL A 136 15.07 1.04 1.87
N ALA A 137 15.97 0.88 2.85
CA ALA A 137 16.33 1.93 3.78
C ALA A 137 16.88 3.18 3.08
N ALA A 138 17.79 2.99 2.13
CA ALA A 138 18.34 4.10 1.33
C ALA A 138 17.25 4.79 0.50
N SER A 139 16.36 4.02 -0.12
CA SER A 139 15.25 4.54 -0.93
C SER A 139 14.23 5.33 -0.10
N SER A 140 14.02 4.95 1.17
CA SER A 140 13.10 5.66 2.06
C SER A 140 13.53 7.12 2.31
N HIS A 141 14.84 7.41 2.29
CA HIS A 141 15.36 8.78 2.41
C HIS A 141 15.04 9.70 1.23
N LEU A 142 14.59 9.15 0.11
CA LEU A 142 14.15 9.93 -1.05
C LEU A 142 12.78 10.59 -0.85
N TYR A 143 12.04 10.18 0.19
CA TYR A 143 10.72 10.71 0.49
C TYR A 143 10.79 11.87 1.47
N PRO A 144 9.97 12.93 1.26
CA PRO A 144 10.00 14.13 2.10
C PRO A 144 9.76 13.82 3.57
N GLY A 145 10.56 14.41 4.45
CA GLY A 145 10.40 14.32 5.90
C GLY A 145 10.91 13.03 6.55
N ILE A 146 11.24 11.98 5.78
CA ILE A 146 11.66 10.70 6.37
C ILE A 146 13.00 10.81 7.11
N SER A 147 13.97 11.52 6.52
CA SER A 147 15.28 11.70 7.16
C SER A 147 15.20 12.46 8.49
N ASP A 148 14.30 13.42 8.59
CA ASP A 148 14.09 14.21 9.80
C ASP A 148 13.31 13.41 10.84
N ALA A 149 12.23 12.75 10.45
CA ALA A 149 11.42 11.91 11.32
C ALA A 149 12.23 10.76 11.96
N ALA A 150 13.14 10.16 11.20
CA ALA A 150 14.01 9.08 11.68
C ALA A 150 15.08 9.51 12.71
N GLN A 151 15.19 10.81 13.02
CA GLN A 151 16.01 11.29 14.14
C GLN A 151 15.31 11.14 15.49
N ALA A 152 13.98 11.02 15.49
CA ALA A 152 13.20 10.83 16.71
C ALA A 152 13.41 9.43 17.32
N ASP A 153 13.12 9.33 18.61
CA ASP A 153 13.01 8.03 19.28
C ASP A 153 11.83 7.22 18.72
N LEU A 154 11.90 5.90 18.88
CA LEU A 154 10.78 5.04 18.48
C LEU A 154 9.51 5.45 19.25
N PRO A 155 8.36 5.55 18.58
CA PRO A 155 7.14 5.98 19.22
C PRO A 155 6.71 4.98 20.31
N PRO A 156 6.23 5.47 21.48
CA PRO A 156 5.72 4.62 22.53
C PRO A 156 4.48 3.85 22.07
N HIS A 157 4.13 2.75 22.75
CA HIS A 157 2.87 2.08 22.49
C HIS A 157 1.68 2.98 22.87
N MET A 158 0.68 3.04 22.00
CA MET A 158 -0.61 3.60 22.35
C MET A 158 -1.45 2.57 23.13
N THR A 159 -2.30 3.04 24.04
CA THR A 159 -3.19 2.16 24.80
C THR A 159 -4.64 2.60 24.71
N LEU A 160 -5.57 1.64 24.73
CA LEU A 160 -7.02 1.96 24.71
C LEU A 160 -7.42 2.80 25.92
N GLU A 161 -6.79 2.57 27.09
CA GLU A 161 -7.04 3.35 28.31
C GLU A 161 -6.69 4.84 28.09
N ARG A 162 -5.54 5.13 27.46
CA ARG A 162 -5.17 6.52 27.12
C ARG A 162 -6.15 7.12 26.13
N LEU A 163 -6.49 6.41 25.07
CA LEU A 163 -7.42 6.88 24.04
C LEU A 163 -8.82 7.12 24.61
N ALA A 164 -9.30 6.27 25.54
CA ALA A 164 -10.59 6.44 26.22
C ALA A 164 -10.66 7.73 27.07
N THR A 165 -9.52 8.27 27.51
CA THR A 165 -9.47 9.53 28.28
C THR A 165 -9.49 10.78 27.42
N CYS A 166 -9.31 10.65 26.09
CA CYS A 166 -9.34 11.79 25.18
C CYS A 166 -10.71 12.49 25.15
N PRO A 167 -10.75 13.81 24.95
CA PRO A 167 -11.99 14.56 24.88
C PRO A 167 -12.95 14.05 23.77
N PRO A 168 -14.27 14.11 23.98
CA PRO A 168 -15.22 13.79 22.92
C PRO A 168 -14.96 14.63 21.65
N GLY A 169 -14.96 13.99 20.48
CA GLY A 169 -14.69 14.64 19.18
C GLY A 169 -13.21 14.85 18.84
N SER A 170 -12.30 14.57 19.78
CA SER A 170 -10.86 14.59 19.48
C SER A 170 -10.42 13.41 18.61
N LEU A 171 -9.22 13.52 18.00
CA LEU A 171 -8.62 12.45 17.21
C LEU A 171 -8.49 11.15 18.01
N GLY A 172 -7.96 11.22 19.24
CA GLY A 172 -7.78 10.04 20.08
C GLY A 172 -9.09 9.38 20.48
N ARG A 173 -10.17 10.16 20.72
CA ARG A 173 -11.49 9.59 20.98
C ARG A 173 -12.08 8.92 19.74
N GLN A 174 -11.98 9.55 18.57
CA GLN A 174 -12.43 8.94 17.32
C GLN A 174 -11.64 7.66 17.00
N PHE A 175 -10.34 7.65 17.30
CA PHE A 175 -9.50 6.47 17.14
C PHE A 175 -9.92 5.35 18.12
N HIS A 176 -10.13 5.68 19.40
CA HIS A 176 -10.69 4.72 20.38
C HIS A 176 -11.98 4.07 19.86
N ASP A 177 -12.91 4.88 19.41
CA ASP A 177 -14.24 4.43 18.98
C ASP A 177 -14.11 3.59 17.69
N LEU A 178 -13.21 3.96 16.76
CA LEU A 178 -12.89 3.14 15.58
C LEU A 178 -12.41 1.72 15.96
N ILE A 179 -11.50 1.62 16.91
CA ILE A 179 -10.95 0.33 17.36
C ILE A 179 -12.02 -0.50 18.07
N VAL A 180 -12.76 0.11 19.02
CA VAL A 180 -13.75 -0.60 19.84
C VAL A 180 -14.98 -1.01 19.02
N ASP A 181 -15.53 -0.13 18.20
CA ASP A 181 -16.74 -0.39 17.42
C ASP A 181 -16.52 -1.48 16.34
N ASN A 182 -15.31 -1.56 15.81
CA ASN A 182 -14.95 -2.57 14.82
C ASN A 182 -14.28 -3.83 15.42
N THR A 183 -14.05 -3.85 16.72
CA THR A 183 -13.34 -4.94 17.40
C THR A 183 -11.92 -5.18 16.80
N PHE A 184 -11.23 -4.09 16.46
CA PHE A 184 -9.86 -4.14 15.96
C PHE A 184 -8.87 -4.28 17.12
N ASP A 185 -7.66 -4.74 16.80
CA ASP A 185 -6.51 -4.62 17.67
C ASP A 185 -5.81 -3.28 17.41
N LEU A 186 -5.41 -2.60 18.47
CA LEU A 186 -4.72 -1.31 18.37
C LEU A 186 -3.38 -1.41 17.62
N GLU A 187 -2.70 -2.54 17.76
CA GLU A 187 -1.57 -2.95 16.93
C GLU A 187 -1.81 -4.40 16.47
N VAL A 188 -2.39 -4.57 15.30
CA VAL A 188 -2.73 -5.90 14.71
C VAL A 188 -1.49 -6.80 14.57
N LEU A 189 -0.33 -6.19 14.36
CA LEU A 189 0.96 -6.86 14.28
C LEU A 189 1.83 -6.40 15.44
N ASP A 190 2.31 -7.32 16.23
CA ASP A 190 3.23 -7.07 17.33
C ASP A 190 4.58 -6.60 16.78
N ARG A 191 4.90 -5.30 16.97
CA ARG A 191 6.13 -4.68 16.49
C ARG A 191 7.40 -5.32 17.07
N ASP A 192 7.32 -5.83 18.32
CA ASP A 192 8.44 -6.46 18.99
C ASP A 192 8.68 -7.87 18.46
N ALA A 193 7.60 -8.63 18.23
CA ALA A 193 7.68 -9.95 17.59
C ALA A 193 8.19 -9.88 16.15
N LEU A 194 7.90 -8.77 15.43
CA LEU A 194 8.43 -8.49 14.10
C LEU A 194 9.88 -7.97 14.12
N GLY A 195 10.44 -7.65 15.29
CA GLY A 195 11.80 -7.15 15.41
C GLY A 195 12.05 -5.83 14.69
N LEU A 196 11.04 -4.96 14.60
CA LEU A 196 11.14 -3.72 13.82
C LEU A 196 12.23 -2.78 14.32
N SER A 197 12.49 -2.76 15.62
CA SER A 197 13.56 -1.96 16.24
C SER A 197 14.98 -2.38 15.82
N ALA A 198 15.16 -3.59 15.27
CA ALA A 198 16.43 -4.08 14.76
C ALA A 198 16.68 -3.76 13.28
N LEU A 199 15.71 -3.17 12.59
CA LEU A 199 15.86 -2.76 11.21
C LEU A 199 16.86 -1.59 11.08
N PRO A 200 17.57 -1.46 9.93
CA PRO A 200 18.42 -0.31 9.70
C PRO A 200 17.59 0.97 9.58
N LYS A 201 18.14 2.09 10.07
CA LYS A 201 17.49 3.39 9.90
C LYS A 201 17.33 3.71 8.41
N PRO A 202 16.21 4.34 8.00
CA PRO A 202 15.11 4.85 8.83
C PRO A 202 13.99 3.82 9.06
N LEU A 203 14.16 2.56 8.63
CA LEU A 203 13.10 1.55 8.61
C LEU A 203 12.62 1.14 10.00
N ASP A 204 13.49 1.20 11.01
CA ASP A 204 13.13 0.97 12.41
C ASP A 204 12.01 1.91 12.86
N PHE A 205 12.22 3.21 12.69
CA PHE A 205 11.22 4.24 13.01
C PHE A 205 10.03 4.17 12.05
N LEU A 206 10.29 4.13 10.75
CA LEU A 206 9.27 4.19 9.70
C LEU A 206 8.22 3.07 9.86
N ASN A 207 8.67 1.81 9.96
CA ASN A 207 7.75 0.69 10.05
C ASN A 207 7.03 0.64 11.40
N THR A 208 7.70 1.03 12.49
CA THR A 208 7.07 1.16 13.80
C THR A 208 5.97 2.22 13.79
N ARG A 209 6.25 3.39 13.20
CA ARG A 209 5.25 4.47 13.10
C ARG A 209 4.11 4.11 12.15
N ILE A 210 4.38 3.41 11.05
CA ILE A 210 3.32 2.94 10.15
C ILE A 210 2.36 1.99 10.87
N LEU A 211 2.87 1.00 11.59
CA LEU A 211 2.01 0.08 12.35
C LEU A 211 1.14 0.81 13.37
N GLN A 212 1.72 1.77 14.08
CA GLN A 212 1.02 2.51 15.12
C GLN A 212 -0.01 3.49 14.56
N ALA A 213 0.33 4.20 13.48
CA ALA A 213 -0.45 5.35 13.01
C ALA A 213 -1.33 5.04 11.78
N HIS A 214 -1.31 3.82 11.25
CA HIS A 214 -2.11 3.44 10.08
C HIS A 214 -3.59 3.85 10.23
N ASP A 215 -4.20 3.49 11.34
CA ASP A 215 -5.62 3.78 11.59
C ASP A 215 -5.88 5.26 11.92
N LEU A 216 -4.87 5.97 12.49
CA LEU A 216 -4.95 7.42 12.61
C LEU A 216 -4.97 8.10 11.23
N TRP A 217 -4.26 7.54 10.26
CA TRP A 217 -4.26 8.07 8.88
C TRP A 217 -5.56 7.77 8.14
N HIS A 218 -6.25 6.67 8.45
CA HIS A 218 -7.63 6.48 8.01
C HIS A 218 -8.50 7.66 8.43
N LEU A 219 -8.44 8.05 9.70
CA LEU A 219 -9.21 9.17 10.23
C LEU A 219 -8.75 10.51 9.63
N THR A 220 -7.44 10.81 9.68
CA THR A 220 -6.92 12.14 9.33
C THR A 220 -6.94 12.41 7.84
N ALA A 221 -6.56 11.45 7.00
CA ALA A 221 -6.55 11.58 5.55
C ALA A 221 -7.89 11.16 4.89
N GLY A 222 -8.90 10.76 5.68
CA GLY A 222 -10.26 10.52 5.18
C GLY A 222 -10.47 9.22 4.40
N TYR A 223 -9.76 8.17 4.80
CA TYR A 223 -9.96 6.82 4.28
C TYR A 223 -10.89 6.03 5.20
N GLU A 224 -11.93 5.40 4.65
CA GLU A 224 -12.78 4.49 5.41
C GLU A 224 -12.12 3.10 5.54
N THR A 225 -12.50 2.34 6.56
CA THR A 225 -11.99 0.97 6.80
C THR A 225 -12.71 -0.05 5.92
N THR A 226 -12.62 0.09 4.60
CA THR A 226 -13.23 -0.79 3.59
C THR A 226 -12.18 -1.38 2.67
N ALA A 227 -12.47 -2.51 2.03
CA ALA A 227 -11.51 -3.20 1.17
C ALA A 227 -10.92 -2.31 0.05
N LEU A 228 -11.75 -1.41 -0.52
CA LEU A 228 -11.27 -0.48 -1.55
C LEU A 228 -10.36 0.61 -0.96
N HIS A 229 -10.67 1.10 0.24
CA HIS A 229 -9.88 2.12 0.89
C HIS A 229 -8.60 1.57 1.55
N GLU A 230 -8.53 0.27 1.87
CA GLU A 230 -7.26 -0.37 2.25
C GLU A 230 -6.26 -0.39 1.09
N ILE A 231 -6.74 -0.61 -0.14
CA ILE A 231 -5.92 -0.46 -1.34
C ILE A 231 -5.50 1.01 -1.52
N ALA A 232 -6.43 1.94 -1.31
CA ALA A 232 -6.17 3.37 -1.45
C ALA A 232 -5.14 3.85 -0.43
N ILE A 233 -5.29 3.53 0.86
CA ILE A 233 -4.34 3.96 1.90
C ILE A 233 -2.97 3.31 1.72
N SER A 234 -2.89 2.09 1.16
CA SER A 234 -1.62 1.48 0.79
C SER A 234 -0.88 2.31 -0.27
N ALA A 235 -1.59 2.81 -1.28
CA ALA A 235 -1.00 3.71 -2.29
C ALA A 235 -0.63 5.08 -1.70
N PHE A 236 -1.45 5.61 -0.80
CA PHE A 236 -1.17 6.85 -0.06
C PHE A 236 0.10 6.73 0.80
N GLN A 237 0.22 5.69 1.61
CA GLN A 237 1.39 5.44 2.46
C GLN A 237 2.66 5.27 1.64
N MET A 238 2.58 4.56 0.53
CA MET A 238 3.70 4.40 -0.38
C MET A 238 4.12 5.75 -0.98
N ALA A 239 3.17 6.63 -1.33
CA ALA A 239 3.44 7.97 -1.85
C ALA A 239 4.06 8.91 -0.80
N GLN A 240 3.65 8.76 0.45
CA GLN A 240 4.13 9.55 1.59
C GLN A 240 5.48 9.10 2.13
N PHE A 241 5.71 7.79 2.21
CA PHE A 241 6.77 7.22 3.04
C PHE A 241 7.68 6.24 2.30
N GLY A 242 7.38 5.91 1.04
CA GLY A 242 8.09 4.85 0.34
C GLY A 242 7.87 3.46 0.95
N HIS A 243 6.70 3.20 1.54
CA HIS A 243 6.40 1.95 2.23
C HIS A 243 6.49 0.76 1.28
N ASN A 244 7.61 0.04 1.32
CA ASN A 244 7.92 -1.03 0.36
C ASN A 244 6.90 -2.18 0.42
N TYR A 245 6.43 -2.55 1.62
CA TYR A 245 5.36 -3.56 1.73
C TYR A 245 4.12 -3.17 0.91
N SER A 246 3.71 -1.90 0.94
CA SER A 246 2.58 -1.43 0.12
C SER A 246 2.84 -1.59 -1.38
N ALA A 247 4.08 -1.34 -1.85
CA ALA A 247 4.44 -1.56 -3.25
C ALA A 247 4.34 -3.06 -3.63
N GLN A 248 4.83 -3.94 -2.76
CA GLN A 248 4.73 -5.39 -2.94
C GLN A 248 3.26 -5.86 -2.99
N PHE A 249 2.47 -5.44 -2.01
CA PHE A 249 1.03 -5.77 -1.93
C PHE A 249 0.25 -5.28 -3.16
N LEU A 250 0.46 -4.03 -3.58
CA LEU A 250 -0.23 -3.46 -4.74
C LEU A 250 0.16 -4.15 -6.05
N SER A 251 1.40 -4.64 -6.19
CA SER A 251 1.81 -5.43 -7.35
C SER A 251 1.05 -6.76 -7.45
N ILE A 252 0.85 -7.45 -6.32
CA ILE A 252 0.05 -8.69 -6.23
C ILE A 252 -1.41 -8.38 -6.58
N THR A 253 -1.99 -7.32 -6.00
CA THR A 253 -3.36 -6.91 -6.27
C THR A 253 -3.57 -6.56 -7.75
N ALA A 254 -2.59 -5.92 -8.40
CA ALA A 254 -2.61 -5.63 -9.83
C ALA A 254 -2.62 -6.93 -10.67
N ALA A 255 -1.81 -7.92 -10.31
CA ALA A 255 -1.80 -9.22 -11.00
C ALA A 255 -3.11 -9.99 -10.80
N VAL A 256 -3.67 -10.00 -9.60
CA VAL A 256 -5.02 -10.57 -9.34
C VAL A 256 -6.05 -9.88 -10.23
N SER A 257 -5.98 -8.56 -10.37
CA SER A 257 -6.90 -7.81 -11.24
C SER A 257 -6.72 -8.15 -12.73
N ALA A 258 -5.50 -8.52 -13.17
CA ALA A 258 -5.24 -8.95 -14.54
C ALA A 258 -5.93 -10.26 -14.90
N LEU A 259 -6.15 -11.11 -13.90
CA LEU A 259 -6.80 -12.42 -14.01
C LEU A 259 -8.33 -12.38 -13.79
N THR A 260 -8.88 -11.19 -13.56
CA THR A 260 -10.31 -10.96 -13.34
C THR A 260 -10.92 -10.10 -14.47
N PRO A 261 -12.23 -9.85 -14.51
CA PRO A 261 -12.83 -8.98 -15.53
C PRO A 261 -12.20 -7.57 -15.54
N ALA A 262 -11.93 -7.02 -16.73
CA ALA A 262 -11.19 -5.76 -16.93
C ALA A 262 -11.79 -4.54 -16.19
N ARG A 263 -13.10 -4.55 -15.88
CA ARG A 263 -13.71 -3.48 -15.07
C ARG A 263 -13.13 -3.38 -13.65
N GLY A 264 -12.72 -4.51 -13.07
CA GLY A 264 -12.04 -4.53 -11.77
C GLY A 264 -10.68 -3.82 -11.82
N ALA A 265 -9.93 -4.03 -12.90
CA ALA A 265 -8.66 -3.33 -13.11
C ALA A 265 -8.86 -1.82 -13.29
N VAL A 266 -9.94 -1.37 -13.94
CA VAL A 266 -10.26 0.07 -14.04
C VAL A 266 -10.49 0.67 -12.66
N VAL A 267 -11.34 0.03 -11.84
CA VAL A 267 -11.60 0.49 -10.46
C VAL A 267 -10.32 0.49 -9.63
N LEU A 268 -9.52 -0.56 -9.72
CA LEU A 268 -8.25 -0.67 -9.01
C LEU A 268 -7.29 0.47 -9.38
N LEU A 269 -7.08 0.70 -10.67
CA LEU A 269 -6.12 1.71 -11.13
C LEU A 269 -6.61 3.14 -10.88
N ASP A 270 -7.92 3.41 -10.99
CA ASP A 270 -8.49 4.70 -10.56
C ASP A 270 -8.24 4.92 -9.05
N THR A 271 -8.39 3.91 -8.22
CA THR A 271 -8.18 3.97 -6.77
C THR A 271 -6.69 4.17 -6.43
N ILE A 272 -5.80 3.32 -6.96
CA ILE A 272 -4.36 3.40 -6.71
C ILE A 272 -3.83 4.78 -7.15
N THR A 273 -4.15 5.22 -8.37
CA THR A 273 -3.58 6.46 -8.90
C THR A 273 -4.15 7.71 -8.23
N SER A 274 -5.42 7.71 -7.82
CA SER A 274 -5.99 8.85 -7.07
C SER A 274 -5.41 8.96 -5.67
N ALA A 275 -5.23 7.83 -4.97
CA ALA A 275 -4.65 7.81 -3.65
C ALA A 275 -3.13 8.09 -3.68
N TRP A 276 -2.42 7.65 -4.72
CA TRP A 276 -1.04 8.03 -4.96
C TRP A 276 -0.90 9.56 -5.11
N VAL A 277 -1.70 10.18 -5.98
CA VAL A 277 -1.69 11.65 -6.16
C VAL A 277 -2.01 12.35 -4.85
N HIS A 278 -3.05 11.90 -4.14
CA HIS A 278 -3.41 12.44 -2.82
C HIS A 278 -2.24 12.38 -1.83
N GLY A 279 -1.54 11.24 -1.76
CA GLY A 279 -0.37 11.10 -0.88
C GLY A 279 0.82 11.97 -1.32
N ARG A 280 1.03 12.16 -2.62
CA ARG A 280 2.09 13.02 -3.16
C ARG A 280 1.84 14.52 -2.93
N GLU A 281 0.58 14.92 -2.88
CA GLU A 281 0.16 16.31 -2.69
C GLU A 281 -0.09 16.67 -1.21
N THR A 282 -0.29 15.68 -0.32
CA THR A 282 -0.43 15.89 1.12
C THR A 282 0.95 16.20 1.74
N PRO A 283 1.06 17.19 2.64
CA PRO A 283 2.30 17.46 3.38
C PRO A 283 2.81 16.22 4.13
N PRO A 284 4.13 16.14 4.44
CA PRO A 284 4.74 14.96 5.07
C PRO A 284 4.15 14.64 6.44
N MET A 285 3.30 13.62 6.52
CA MET A 285 2.60 13.23 7.75
C MET A 285 3.50 12.47 8.74
N MET A 286 4.66 11.98 8.30
CA MET A 286 5.62 11.31 9.17
C MET A 286 6.29 12.26 10.18
N LEU A 287 6.25 13.58 9.93
CA LEU A 287 6.78 14.62 10.83
C LEU A 287 5.83 14.98 11.97
N ILE A 288 4.58 14.49 11.93
CA ILE A 288 3.55 14.84 12.94
C ILE A 288 3.78 14.00 14.19
N ASP A 289 3.87 14.67 15.34
CA ASP A 289 3.84 14.05 16.66
C ASP A 289 2.39 13.69 17.02
N TRP A 290 1.96 12.52 16.55
CA TRP A 290 0.57 12.05 16.72
C TRP A 290 0.15 11.92 18.19
N GLU A 291 1.09 11.62 19.08
CA GLU A 291 0.82 11.51 20.51
C GLU A 291 0.35 12.83 21.11
N SER A 292 0.92 13.94 20.64
CA SER A 292 0.52 15.29 21.08
C SER A 292 -0.81 15.77 20.49
N GLU A 293 -1.22 15.16 19.36
CA GLU A 293 -2.44 15.55 18.64
C GLU A 293 -3.70 14.81 19.12
N LEU A 294 -3.57 13.76 19.94
CA LEU A 294 -4.70 12.90 20.34
C LEU A 294 -5.86 13.64 21.02
N ASP A 295 -5.57 14.68 21.77
CA ASP A 295 -6.61 15.44 22.51
C ASP A 295 -7.26 16.55 21.67
N ARG A 296 -6.81 16.77 20.45
CA ARG A 296 -7.29 17.84 19.57
C ARG A 296 -8.41 17.38 18.63
N PRO A 297 -9.34 18.30 18.27
CA PRO A 297 -10.34 18.04 17.24
C PRO A 297 -9.70 17.71 15.87
N LEU A 298 -10.25 16.70 15.19
CA LEU A 298 -9.73 16.24 13.90
C LEU A 298 -9.67 17.34 12.83
N ASP A 299 -10.71 18.21 12.79
CA ASP A 299 -10.77 19.28 11.78
C ASP A 299 -9.71 20.37 12.02
N GLU A 300 -9.33 20.63 13.26
CA GLU A 300 -8.23 21.55 13.59
C GLU A 300 -6.88 20.97 13.16
N ILE A 301 -6.66 19.67 13.40
CA ILE A 301 -5.45 18.96 12.96
C ILE A 301 -5.34 19.03 11.44
N ARG A 302 -6.41 18.73 10.72
CA ARG A 302 -6.44 18.83 9.26
C ARG A 302 -6.11 20.23 8.75
N ALA A 303 -6.66 21.25 9.40
CA ALA A 303 -6.42 22.64 9.02
C ALA A 303 -4.96 23.07 9.29
N ASP A 304 -4.40 22.70 10.44
CA ASP A 304 -3.06 23.10 10.84
C ASP A 304 -1.97 22.40 10.00
N TYR A 305 -2.21 21.15 9.59
CA TYR A 305 -1.26 20.36 8.80
C TYR A 305 -1.60 20.33 7.30
N ASP A 306 -2.61 21.07 6.86
CA ASP A 306 -3.07 21.10 5.45
C ASP A 306 -3.37 19.69 4.88
N ILE A 307 -4.06 18.87 5.67
CA ILE A 307 -4.43 17.52 5.28
C ILE A 307 -5.85 17.53 4.70
N ALA A 308 -5.96 17.49 3.38
CA ALA A 308 -7.25 17.35 2.72
C ALA A 308 -7.77 15.90 2.82
N PRO A 309 -9.08 15.68 3.04
CA PRO A 309 -9.65 14.34 2.94
C PRO A 309 -9.52 13.75 1.53
N TYR A 310 -9.33 12.44 1.43
CA TYR A 310 -9.16 11.71 0.18
C TYR A 310 -10.33 11.96 -0.81
N PRO A 311 -10.05 12.52 -2.00
CA PRO A 311 -11.05 12.78 -3.03
C PRO A 311 -11.39 11.49 -3.78
N ARG A 312 -12.02 10.54 -3.10
CA ARG A 312 -12.30 9.20 -3.60
C ARG A 312 -13.04 9.20 -4.94
N PRO A 313 -12.60 8.40 -5.94
CA PRO A 313 -13.27 8.31 -7.25
C PRO A 313 -14.56 7.48 -7.19
N TYR A 314 -14.72 6.65 -6.15
CA TYR A 314 -15.84 5.74 -5.94
C TYR A 314 -16.32 5.76 -4.50
N PRO A 315 -17.58 5.35 -4.22
CA PRO A 315 -17.99 5.05 -2.85
C PRO A 315 -17.04 4.04 -2.20
N ALA A 316 -16.66 4.28 -0.94
CA ALA A 316 -15.71 3.43 -0.23
C ALA A 316 -16.15 1.96 -0.18
N ASP A 317 -17.43 1.72 0.01
CA ASP A 317 -18.07 0.42 0.11
C ASP A 317 -18.49 -0.20 -1.25
N LEU A 318 -17.89 0.27 -2.36
CA LEU A 318 -18.21 -0.23 -3.70
C LEU A 318 -18.01 -1.74 -3.82
N ILE A 319 -16.93 -2.27 -3.24
CA ILE A 319 -16.60 -3.70 -3.31
C ILE A 319 -17.59 -4.51 -2.46
N GLU A 320 -17.90 -4.03 -1.26
CA GLU A 320 -18.84 -4.66 -0.34
C GLU A 320 -20.26 -4.67 -0.91
N LYS A 321 -20.69 -3.57 -1.55
CA LYS A 321 -22.01 -3.44 -2.19
C LYS A 321 -22.12 -4.19 -3.51
N ALA A 322 -21.02 -4.26 -4.31
CA ALA A 322 -21.02 -5.02 -5.53
C ALA A 322 -21.18 -6.53 -5.27
N GLY A 323 -20.88 -6.97 -4.05
CA GLY A 323 -21.04 -8.34 -3.59
C GLY A 323 -20.35 -9.34 -4.50
N GLU A 324 -21.03 -10.45 -4.78
CA GLU A 324 -20.54 -11.54 -5.63
C GLU A 324 -20.63 -11.23 -7.14
N ILE A 325 -21.09 -10.04 -7.52
CA ILE A 325 -21.38 -9.68 -8.92
C ILE A 325 -20.12 -9.67 -9.79
N THR A 326 -18.94 -9.45 -9.19
CA THR A 326 -17.69 -9.49 -9.94
C THR A 326 -16.64 -10.37 -9.25
N ALA A 327 -15.93 -11.18 -10.02
CA ALA A 327 -14.83 -12.00 -9.49
C ALA A 327 -13.77 -11.14 -8.78
N PHE A 328 -13.50 -9.93 -9.25
CA PHE A 328 -12.58 -9.00 -8.60
C PHE A 328 -13.10 -8.55 -7.23
N ALA A 329 -14.34 -8.04 -7.14
CA ALA A 329 -14.94 -7.63 -5.88
C ALA A 329 -14.95 -8.76 -4.85
N ALA A 330 -15.34 -9.98 -5.25
CA ALA A 330 -15.31 -11.15 -4.39
C ALA A 330 -13.90 -11.46 -3.88
N ARG A 331 -12.87 -11.35 -4.74
CA ARG A 331 -11.46 -11.60 -4.36
C ARG A 331 -10.93 -10.54 -3.41
N ILE A 332 -11.11 -9.26 -3.73
CA ILE A 332 -10.71 -8.17 -2.84
C ILE A 332 -11.44 -8.24 -1.50
N LYS A 333 -12.76 -8.49 -1.51
CA LYS A 333 -13.52 -8.67 -0.27
C LYS A 333 -12.98 -9.83 0.58
N SER A 334 -12.58 -10.94 -0.02
CA SER A 334 -11.99 -12.08 0.70
C SER A 334 -10.64 -11.72 1.34
N LEU A 335 -9.83 -10.86 0.68
CA LEU A 335 -8.55 -10.39 1.20
C LEU A 335 -8.70 -9.57 2.48
N PHE A 336 -9.80 -8.82 2.61
CA PHE A 336 -10.01 -7.90 3.75
C PHE A 336 -11.06 -8.38 4.76
N SER A 337 -11.73 -9.52 4.53
CA SER A 337 -12.90 -9.96 5.32
C SER A 337 -12.61 -10.24 6.80
N ARG A 338 -11.36 -10.47 7.20
CA ARG A 338 -10.95 -10.73 8.58
C ARG A 338 -10.32 -9.53 9.28
N PHE A 339 -9.86 -8.53 8.55
CA PHE A 339 -9.43 -7.25 9.15
C PHE A 339 -10.57 -6.62 9.94
N PHE A 340 -11.80 -6.78 9.42
CA PHE A 340 -13.02 -6.24 9.99
C PHE A 340 -13.77 -7.20 10.95
N ARG A 341 -13.25 -8.40 11.20
CA ARG A 341 -13.82 -9.33 12.17
C ARG A 341 -12.71 -9.78 13.09
N GLY A 342 -12.60 -9.11 14.26
CA GLY A 342 -11.59 -9.37 15.27
C GLY A 342 -11.28 -10.86 15.39
N GLY A 343 -10.05 -11.22 15.06
CA GLY A 343 -9.57 -12.59 15.18
C GLY A 343 -9.52 -12.96 16.66
N ARG A 344 -10.44 -13.80 17.11
CA ARG A 344 -10.18 -14.57 18.32
C ARG A 344 -9.01 -15.47 17.97
N THR A 345 -7.82 -15.08 18.40
CA THR A 345 -6.67 -15.98 18.44
C THR A 345 -7.04 -17.14 19.36
N ALA A 346 -7.17 -18.34 18.81
CA ALA A 346 -7.12 -19.53 19.63
C ALA A 346 -5.71 -19.57 20.26
N PRO A 347 -5.57 -19.85 21.57
CA PRO A 347 -4.26 -20.01 22.18
C PRO A 347 -3.56 -21.21 21.52
N ILE A 348 -2.28 -21.01 21.21
CA ILE A 348 -1.35 -22.08 20.80
C ILE A 348 -1.14 -23.02 21.97
#